data_372e2cd7f227b3e258eb116f904381a6
#
_entry.id   372e2cd7f227b3e258eb116f904381a6
#
_cell.length_a   1.000
_cell.length_b   1.000
_cell.length_c   1.000
_cell.angle_alpha   90.00
_cell.angle_beta   90.00
_cell.angle_gamma   90.00
#
_symmetry.space_group_name_H-M   'P 1'
#
loop_
_entity.id
_entity.type
_entity.pdbx_description
1 polymer ?
#
loop_
_entity_poly.entity_id
_entity_poly.type
_entity_poly.pdbx_seq_one_letter_code
_entity_poly.pdbx_strand_id
1 'polypeptide(L)'
;MRMEYTSSQFFTIFTAIVFGSIQAGNVFNFVPDISNASNAGTSMFALLDQKPQIDIQSNEGTVLHECQGHVQFENVGFEYPTRPGAPVLRGINMDIPPGSYCALVGSSGCGKSTTIQLMERFYDVSSGRILLDGHDIRTLNLASLRKHIALVSQEPTLYDGTIEFNLRLGALENPDDVTETQLKEAARSANILDFIEGLPEGFRTQVGSKGTQLSGGQKQRLAIARALIRNPKILLLDEATSALDSDSEKIVQKALDAAATGRTTIAIAHRLATIAHADCIFAFHQGVISEAGNHQTLLQQNGIYANLVTLQALEKH
;
A
#
# COMPACT_ATOMS: atom_id res chain seq x y z
N MET A 1 -90.95 -2.85 3.12
CA MET A 1 -90.42 -3.56 1.91
C MET A 1 -89.27 -4.43 2.32
N ARG A 2 -89.50 -5.74 2.39
CA ARG A 2 -88.34 -6.73 2.51
C ARG A 2 -87.79 -6.86 1.11
N MET A 3 -86.57 -6.43 0.92
CA MET A 3 -85.76 -6.77 -0.29
C MET A 3 -85.44 -8.23 -0.20
N GLU A 4 -86.15 -9.07 -0.96
CA GLU A 4 -85.81 -10.47 -1.10
C GLU A 4 -84.74 -10.61 -2.20
N TYR A 5 -83.52 -10.93 -1.82
CA TYR A 5 -82.44 -11.25 -2.78
C TYR A 5 -82.75 -12.60 -3.43
N THR A 6 -82.59 -12.68 -4.73
CA THR A 6 -82.61 -13.98 -5.42
C THR A 6 -81.37 -14.78 -5.12
N SER A 7 -81.48 -16.14 -5.14
CA SER A 7 -80.34 -17.02 -4.91
C SER A 7 -79.15 -16.68 -5.84
N SER A 8 -79.46 -16.23 -7.08
CA SER A 8 -78.45 -15.83 -8.03
C SER A 8 -77.64 -14.58 -7.57
N GLN A 9 -78.40 -13.58 -7.08
CA GLN A 9 -77.74 -12.37 -6.54
C GLN A 9 -76.90 -12.64 -5.30
N PHE A 10 -77.38 -13.56 -4.42
CA PHE A 10 -76.60 -13.97 -3.25
C PHE A 10 -75.27 -14.60 -3.66
N PHE A 11 -75.31 -15.62 -4.58
CA PHE A 11 -74.09 -16.27 -5.04
C PHE A 11 -73.14 -15.32 -5.80
N THR A 12 -73.66 -14.37 -6.59
CA THR A 12 -72.82 -13.37 -7.27
C THR A 12 -72.09 -12.48 -6.27
N ILE A 13 -72.78 -11.96 -5.26
CA ILE A 13 -72.20 -11.12 -4.23
C ILE A 13 -71.18 -11.89 -3.39
N PHE A 14 -71.54 -13.13 -2.97
CA PHE A 14 -70.65 -13.99 -2.21
C PHE A 14 -69.37 -14.30 -2.98
N THR A 15 -69.47 -14.71 -4.23
CA THR A 15 -68.34 -14.98 -5.09
C THR A 15 -67.48 -13.75 -5.29
N ALA A 16 -68.04 -12.59 -5.54
CA ALA A 16 -67.31 -11.33 -5.73
C ALA A 16 -66.54 -10.97 -4.46
N ILE A 17 -67.09 -11.13 -3.26
CA ILE A 17 -66.44 -10.84 -1.99
C ILE A 17 -65.30 -11.83 -1.75
N VAL A 18 -65.53 -13.13 -1.95
CA VAL A 18 -64.52 -14.18 -1.72
C VAL A 18 -63.36 -14.01 -2.68
N PHE A 19 -63.62 -13.89 -3.99
CA PHE A 19 -62.55 -13.68 -4.96
C PHE A 19 -61.83 -12.32 -4.76
N GLY A 20 -62.55 -11.26 -4.43
CA GLY A 20 -61.95 -9.96 -4.09
C GLY A 20 -61.02 -10.05 -2.88
N SER A 21 -61.44 -10.78 -1.83
CA SER A 21 -60.62 -10.99 -0.64
C SER A 21 -59.36 -11.82 -0.93
N ILE A 22 -59.46 -12.86 -1.76
CA ILE A 22 -58.34 -13.69 -2.18
C ILE A 22 -57.32 -12.84 -2.99
N GLN A 23 -57.82 -12.03 -3.93
CA GLN A 23 -56.97 -11.17 -4.74
C GLN A 23 -56.29 -10.07 -3.91
N ALA A 24 -57.00 -9.48 -2.96
CA ALA A 24 -56.41 -8.53 -2.01
C ALA A 24 -55.26 -9.22 -1.19
N GLY A 25 -55.52 -10.44 -0.69
CA GLY A 25 -54.50 -11.22 0.01
C GLY A 25 -53.24 -11.50 -0.84
N ASN A 26 -53.47 -11.84 -2.12
CA ASN A 26 -52.32 -12.06 -3.05
C ASN A 26 -51.49 -10.80 -3.27
N VAL A 27 -52.12 -9.63 -3.37
CA VAL A 27 -51.38 -8.35 -3.49
C VAL A 27 -50.53 -8.08 -2.25
N PHE A 28 -51.04 -8.37 -1.04
CA PHE A 28 -50.27 -8.20 0.18
C PHE A 28 -49.05 -9.13 0.27
N ASN A 29 -49.05 -10.28 -0.39
CA ASN A 29 -47.91 -11.16 -0.44
C ASN A 29 -46.69 -10.57 -1.20
N PHE A 30 -46.93 -9.61 -2.11
CA PHE A 30 -45.85 -8.93 -2.83
C PHE A 30 -45.24 -7.74 -2.05
N VAL A 31 -45.89 -7.28 -0.98
CA VAL A 31 -45.36 -6.13 -0.21
C VAL A 31 -43.99 -6.40 0.39
N PRO A 32 -43.70 -7.59 0.99
CA PRO A 32 -42.35 -7.92 1.47
C PRO A 32 -41.33 -7.93 0.35
N ASP A 33 -41.66 -8.46 -0.83
CA ASP A 33 -40.73 -8.54 -1.97
C ASP A 33 -40.41 -7.13 -2.51
N ILE A 34 -41.38 -6.25 -2.60
CA ILE A 34 -41.16 -4.83 -2.98
C ILE A 34 -40.28 -4.13 -1.96
N SER A 35 -40.50 -4.37 -0.66
CA SER A 35 -39.69 -3.81 0.42
C SER A 35 -38.23 -4.30 0.33
N ASN A 36 -38.07 -5.63 0.14
CA ASN A 36 -36.74 -6.23 -0.02
C ASN A 36 -36.03 -5.69 -1.26
N ALA A 37 -36.71 -5.59 -2.39
CA ALA A 37 -36.17 -5.01 -3.62
C ALA A 37 -35.76 -3.53 -3.43
N SER A 38 -36.60 -2.74 -2.75
CA SER A 38 -36.28 -1.34 -2.43
C SER A 38 -35.06 -1.21 -1.53
N ASN A 39 -34.98 -2.04 -0.48
CA ASN A 39 -33.83 -2.06 0.43
C ASN A 39 -32.53 -2.50 -0.28
N ALA A 40 -32.62 -3.53 -1.12
CA ALA A 40 -31.49 -3.98 -1.94
C ALA A 40 -31.03 -2.87 -2.91
N GLY A 41 -31.98 -2.22 -3.60
CA GLY A 41 -31.69 -1.09 -4.47
C GLY A 41 -31.02 0.07 -3.72
N THR A 42 -31.55 0.45 -2.57
CA THR A 42 -30.97 1.50 -1.72
C THR A 42 -29.53 1.15 -1.32
N SER A 43 -29.28 -0.10 -0.89
CA SER A 43 -27.96 -0.56 -0.51
C SER A 43 -26.97 -0.56 -1.69
N MET A 44 -27.43 -0.95 -2.88
CA MET A 44 -26.61 -0.92 -4.10
C MET A 44 -26.25 0.51 -4.50
N PHE A 45 -27.22 1.42 -4.50
CA PHE A 45 -26.94 2.82 -4.82
C PHE A 45 -26.08 3.49 -3.75
N ALA A 46 -26.26 3.19 -2.47
CA ALA A 46 -25.39 3.69 -1.42
C ALA A 46 -23.92 3.23 -1.62
N LEU A 47 -23.72 2.00 -2.10
CA LEU A 47 -22.38 1.50 -2.43
C LEU A 47 -21.80 2.19 -3.68
N LEU A 48 -22.60 2.37 -4.73
CA LEU A 48 -22.18 3.03 -5.98
C LEU A 48 -21.88 4.52 -5.80
N ASP A 49 -22.65 5.18 -4.94
CA ASP A 49 -22.49 6.62 -4.66
C ASP A 49 -21.45 6.91 -3.57
N GLN A 50 -20.85 5.85 -2.99
CA GLN A 50 -19.84 6.00 -1.96
C GLN A 50 -18.59 6.65 -2.54
N LYS A 51 -18.25 7.84 -2.08
CA LYS A 51 -17.00 8.52 -2.43
C LYS A 51 -15.93 8.16 -1.41
N PRO A 52 -14.81 7.56 -1.83
CA PRO A 52 -13.69 7.31 -0.95
C PRO A 52 -13.07 8.65 -0.50
N GLN A 53 -12.50 8.69 0.72
CA GLN A 53 -11.80 9.88 1.20
C GLN A 53 -10.59 10.22 0.33
N ILE A 54 -9.90 9.20 -0.17
CA ILE A 54 -8.78 9.32 -1.10
C ILE A 54 -9.19 8.58 -2.38
N ASP A 55 -9.56 9.36 -3.40
CA ASP A 55 -9.99 8.82 -4.69
C ASP A 55 -8.79 8.67 -5.63
N ILE A 56 -8.46 7.43 -5.97
CA ILE A 56 -7.35 7.11 -6.87
C ILE A 56 -7.64 7.45 -8.34
N GLN A 57 -8.92 7.62 -8.70
CA GLN A 57 -9.35 7.98 -10.05
C GLN A 57 -9.50 9.49 -10.23
N SER A 58 -9.40 10.26 -9.14
CA SER A 58 -9.48 11.71 -9.21
C SER A 58 -8.29 12.31 -9.95
N ASN A 59 -8.60 13.19 -10.90
CA ASN A 59 -7.60 14.02 -11.57
C ASN A 59 -7.35 15.35 -10.85
N GLU A 60 -7.95 15.54 -9.67
CA GLU A 60 -7.77 16.75 -8.88
C GLU A 60 -6.39 16.80 -8.21
N GLY A 61 -6.00 18.00 -7.81
CA GLY A 61 -4.72 18.27 -7.17
C GLY A 61 -3.62 18.74 -8.13
N THR A 62 -2.55 19.28 -7.57
CA THR A 62 -1.40 19.79 -8.32
C THR A 62 -0.58 18.64 -8.87
N VAL A 63 -0.30 18.65 -10.18
CA VAL A 63 0.60 17.69 -10.81
C VAL A 63 2.05 18.10 -10.56
N LEU A 64 2.82 17.19 -9.98
CA LEU A 64 4.26 17.40 -9.74
C LEU A 64 5.03 16.93 -10.99
N HIS A 65 5.52 17.88 -11.79
CA HIS A 65 6.26 17.58 -13.03
C HIS A 65 7.70 17.14 -12.75
N GLU A 66 8.33 17.79 -11.77
CA GLU A 66 9.69 17.48 -11.32
C GLU A 66 9.67 17.17 -9.83
N CYS A 67 10.46 16.20 -9.42
CA CYS A 67 10.60 15.80 -8.03
C CYS A 67 12.09 15.69 -7.70
N GLN A 68 12.52 16.40 -6.66
CA GLN A 68 13.87 16.29 -6.10
C GLN A 68 13.92 15.19 -5.04
N GLY A 69 12.79 14.94 -4.37
CA GLY A 69 12.66 13.93 -3.34
C GLY A 69 12.96 14.41 -1.92
N HIS A 70 12.77 15.69 -1.64
CA HIS A 70 12.83 16.21 -0.27
C HIS A 70 11.54 15.86 0.47
N VAL A 71 11.64 15.09 1.53
CA VAL A 71 10.49 14.63 2.32
C VAL A 71 10.53 15.22 3.72
N GLN A 72 9.43 15.85 4.14
CA GLN A 72 9.32 16.44 5.46
C GLN A 72 8.05 16.01 6.16
N PHE A 73 8.16 15.64 7.43
CA PHE A 73 7.02 15.38 8.32
C PHE A 73 7.00 16.49 9.36
N GLU A 74 5.91 17.24 9.43
CA GLU A 74 5.76 18.36 10.35
C GLU A 74 4.63 18.09 11.35
N ASN A 75 5.00 17.79 12.58
CA ASN A 75 4.10 17.51 13.71
C ASN A 75 2.99 16.51 13.35
N VAL A 76 3.36 15.43 12.66
CA VAL A 76 2.42 14.44 12.11
C VAL A 76 1.88 13.54 13.21
N GLY A 77 0.57 13.62 13.42
CA GLY A 77 -0.21 12.71 14.23
C GLY A 77 -1.12 11.86 13.36
N PHE A 78 -1.29 10.59 13.75
CA PHE A 78 -2.14 9.67 13.00
C PHE A 78 -2.77 8.59 13.88
N GLU A 79 -4.05 8.30 13.60
CA GLU A 79 -4.76 7.12 14.10
C GLU A 79 -5.52 6.46 12.96
N TYR A 80 -5.62 5.13 12.98
CA TYR A 80 -6.36 4.41 11.96
C TYR A 80 -7.87 4.65 12.11
N PRO A 81 -8.62 4.87 11.01
CA PRO A 81 -10.07 5.07 11.04
C PRO A 81 -10.83 3.91 11.70
N THR A 82 -10.26 2.70 11.67
CA THR A 82 -10.83 1.49 12.28
C THR A 82 -10.59 1.38 13.79
N ARG A 83 -9.73 2.26 14.36
CA ARG A 83 -9.38 2.27 15.79
C ARG A 83 -9.28 3.70 16.33
N PRO A 84 -10.41 4.43 16.36
CA PRO A 84 -10.42 5.81 16.85
C PRO A 84 -10.03 5.85 18.34
N GLY A 85 -9.28 6.90 18.73
CA GLY A 85 -8.77 7.07 20.10
C GLY A 85 -7.50 6.27 20.42
N ALA A 86 -6.91 5.57 19.43
CA ALA A 86 -5.64 4.86 19.57
C ALA A 86 -4.58 5.46 18.64
N PRO A 87 -3.96 6.60 18.99
CA PRO A 87 -2.97 7.28 18.15
C PRO A 87 -1.72 6.41 17.98
N VAL A 88 -1.36 6.18 16.70
CA VAL A 88 -0.18 5.41 16.30
C VAL A 88 1.03 6.34 16.15
N LEU A 89 0.83 7.53 15.59
CA LEU A 89 1.85 8.58 15.52
C LEU A 89 1.39 9.80 16.33
N ARG A 90 2.34 10.39 17.08
CA ARG A 90 2.05 11.41 18.10
C ARG A 90 2.91 12.65 17.89
N GLY A 91 2.77 13.30 16.72
CA GLY A 91 3.49 14.53 16.43
C GLY A 91 4.94 14.28 15.99
N ILE A 92 5.16 13.36 15.05
CA ILE A 92 6.51 13.10 14.53
C ILE A 92 6.99 14.22 13.61
N ASN A 93 8.30 14.50 13.72
CA ASN A 93 9.00 15.45 12.86
C ASN A 93 10.19 14.75 12.23
N MET A 94 10.29 14.79 10.90
CA MET A 94 11.43 14.27 10.12
C MET A 94 11.75 15.22 8.98
N ASP A 95 13.02 15.41 8.73
CA ASP A 95 13.54 16.12 7.56
C ASP A 95 14.50 15.19 6.82
N ILE A 96 14.15 14.82 5.59
CA ILE A 96 14.84 13.81 4.78
C ILE A 96 15.28 14.50 3.49
N PRO A 97 16.56 14.91 3.40
CA PRO A 97 17.08 15.59 2.23
C PRO A 97 17.03 14.75 0.95
N PRO A 98 16.97 15.40 -0.23
CA PRO A 98 17.04 14.68 -1.51
C PRO A 98 18.27 13.78 -1.61
N GLY A 99 18.06 12.54 -2.09
CA GLY A 99 19.13 11.57 -2.32
C GLY A 99 19.72 10.95 -1.06
N SER A 100 19.23 11.26 0.14
CA SER A 100 19.70 10.67 1.39
C SER A 100 19.07 9.27 1.64
N TYR A 101 19.82 8.43 2.34
CA TYR A 101 19.35 7.13 2.83
C TYR A 101 19.00 7.24 4.31
N CYS A 102 17.72 7.15 4.64
CA CYS A 102 17.22 7.23 6.02
C CYS A 102 16.67 5.91 6.50
N ALA A 103 17.05 5.52 7.72
CA ALA A 103 16.58 4.31 8.36
C ALA A 103 15.57 4.62 9.48
N LEU A 104 14.44 3.92 9.48
CA LEU A 104 13.46 3.92 10.57
C LEU A 104 13.66 2.67 11.41
N VAL A 105 13.98 2.85 12.69
CA VAL A 105 14.24 1.75 13.64
C VAL A 105 13.32 1.85 14.86
N GLY A 106 13.09 0.74 15.54
CA GLY A 106 12.25 0.69 16.74
C GLY A 106 11.50 -0.63 16.86
N SER A 107 10.84 -0.86 17.99
CA SER A 107 10.05 -2.06 18.26
C SER A 107 8.87 -2.23 17.28
N SER A 108 8.36 -3.46 17.17
CA SER A 108 7.16 -3.70 16.37
C SER A 108 5.98 -2.87 16.90
N GLY A 109 5.15 -2.35 16.00
CA GLY A 109 3.97 -1.54 16.36
C GLY A 109 4.26 -0.08 16.76
N CYS A 110 5.49 0.42 16.69
CA CYS A 110 5.82 1.81 17.06
C CYS A 110 5.51 2.85 15.97
N GLY A 111 4.98 2.45 14.77
CA GLY A 111 4.52 3.37 13.73
C GLY A 111 5.37 3.43 12.46
N LYS A 112 6.44 2.65 12.31
CA LYS A 112 7.34 2.68 11.12
C LYS A 112 6.62 2.40 9.80
N SER A 113 5.91 1.28 9.69
CA SER A 113 5.16 0.93 8.47
C SER A 113 3.99 1.88 8.23
N THR A 114 3.40 2.44 9.30
CA THR A 114 2.40 3.50 9.19
C THR A 114 2.98 4.76 8.52
N THR A 115 4.22 5.12 8.84
CA THR A 115 4.92 6.26 8.21
C THR A 115 5.07 6.05 6.70
N ILE A 116 5.41 4.83 6.26
CA ILE A 116 5.48 4.47 4.83
C ILE A 116 4.09 4.58 4.17
N GLN A 117 3.04 4.03 4.80
CA GLN A 117 1.68 4.10 4.28
C GLN A 117 1.15 5.52 4.13
N LEU A 118 1.51 6.41 5.05
CA LEU A 118 1.17 7.83 4.97
C LEU A 118 1.93 8.53 3.84
N MET A 119 3.19 8.16 3.59
CA MET A 119 3.97 8.71 2.48
C MET A 119 3.39 8.31 1.11
N GLU A 120 2.87 7.08 0.97
CA GLU A 120 2.14 6.63 -0.22
C GLU A 120 0.71 7.19 -0.31
N ARG A 121 0.29 7.92 0.73
CA ARG A 121 -1.07 8.46 0.86
C ARG A 121 -2.14 7.37 0.72
N PHE A 122 -1.97 6.24 1.46
CA PHE A 122 -3.07 5.31 1.70
C PHE A 122 -4.04 5.84 2.75
N TYR A 123 -3.55 6.74 3.59
CA TYR A 123 -4.32 7.48 4.59
C TYR A 123 -3.82 8.93 4.60
N ASP A 124 -4.68 9.86 4.96
CA ASP A 124 -4.31 11.23 5.29
C ASP A 124 -4.01 11.35 6.79
N VAL A 125 -3.12 12.28 7.16
CA VAL A 125 -2.72 12.50 8.54
C VAL A 125 -3.88 13.07 9.38
N SER A 126 -3.97 12.69 10.66
CA SER A 126 -4.98 13.22 11.59
C SER A 126 -4.63 14.65 12.03
N SER A 127 -3.35 14.97 12.14
CA SER A 127 -2.83 16.31 12.44
C SER A 127 -1.45 16.51 11.82
N GLY A 128 -1.03 17.76 11.64
CA GLY A 128 0.21 18.09 10.97
C GLY A 128 0.13 17.94 9.46
N ARG A 129 1.27 17.78 8.81
CA ARG A 129 1.36 17.61 7.35
C ARG A 129 2.62 16.85 6.95
N ILE A 130 2.55 16.23 5.76
CA ILE A 130 3.69 15.63 5.09
C ILE A 130 3.94 16.43 3.81
N LEU A 131 5.16 16.87 3.62
CA LEU A 131 5.55 17.65 2.47
C LEU A 131 6.48 16.84 1.57
N LEU A 132 6.28 16.97 0.27
CA LEU A 132 7.18 16.52 -0.77
C LEU A 132 7.63 17.73 -1.58
N ASP A 133 8.92 18.05 -1.55
CA ASP A 133 9.51 19.24 -2.16
C ASP A 133 8.77 20.53 -1.77
N GLY A 134 8.36 20.64 -0.49
CA GLY A 134 7.63 21.78 0.05
C GLY A 134 6.12 21.78 -0.20
N HIS A 135 5.57 20.82 -0.94
CA HIS A 135 4.14 20.70 -1.24
C HIS A 135 3.49 19.68 -0.31
N ASP A 136 2.38 20.04 0.31
CA ASP A 136 1.58 19.08 1.12
C ASP A 136 1.05 17.97 0.20
N ILE A 137 1.36 16.71 0.53
CA ILE A 137 0.97 15.56 -0.30
C ILE A 137 -0.54 15.44 -0.49
N ARG A 138 -1.36 16.02 0.40
CA ARG A 138 -2.82 16.06 0.28
C ARG A 138 -3.30 16.96 -0.86
N THR A 139 -2.52 17.96 -1.22
CA THR A 139 -2.83 18.89 -2.32
C THR A 139 -2.32 18.41 -3.67
N LEU A 140 -1.49 17.37 -3.69
CA LEU A 140 -0.94 16.80 -4.91
C LEU A 140 -1.94 15.85 -5.58
N ASN A 141 -1.88 15.79 -6.91
CA ASN A 141 -2.55 14.73 -7.66
C ASN A 141 -1.94 13.38 -7.27
N LEU A 142 -2.80 12.43 -6.89
CA LEU A 142 -2.36 11.16 -6.30
C LEU A 142 -1.55 10.30 -7.27
N ALA A 143 -1.94 10.24 -8.55
CA ALA A 143 -1.19 9.51 -9.57
C ALA A 143 0.19 10.13 -9.78
N SER A 144 0.26 11.47 -9.83
CA SER A 144 1.52 12.21 -9.92
C SER A 144 2.42 11.98 -8.71
N LEU A 145 1.88 12.02 -7.48
CA LEU A 145 2.63 11.71 -6.25
C LEU A 145 3.24 10.29 -6.33
N ARG A 146 2.40 9.29 -6.61
CA ARG A 146 2.82 7.88 -6.65
C ARG A 146 3.75 7.55 -7.80
N LYS A 147 3.79 8.36 -8.85
CA LYS A 147 4.76 8.22 -9.95
C LYS A 147 6.20 8.38 -9.45
N HIS A 148 6.42 9.27 -8.48
CA HIS A 148 7.75 9.55 -7.93
C HIS A 148 8.15 8.64 -6.77
N ILE A 149 7.23 7.82 -6.24
CA ILE A 149 7.45 6.95 -5.09
C ILE A 149 7.35 5.49 -5.51
N ALA A 150 8.27 4.65 -5.05
CA ALA A 150 8.15 3.20 -5.20
C ALA A 150 8.35 2.50 -3.86
N LEU A 151 7.54 1.46 -3.62
CA LEU A 151 7.62 0.61 -2.44
C LEU A 151 8.18 -0.76 -2.80
N VAL A 152 9.13 -1.23 -2.01
CA VAL A 152 9.54 -2.63 -1.94
C VAL A 152 9.08 -3.19 -0.60
N SER A 153 8.06 -4.03 -0.62
CA SER A 153 7.46 -4.62 0.58
C SER A 153 8.22 -5.83 1.08
N GLN A 154 7.97 -6.19 2.33
CA GLN A 154 8.55 -7.35 3.02
C GLN A 154 8.26 -8.66 2.28
N GLU A 155 7.00 -8.87 1.88
CA GLU A 155 6.56 -10.02 1.10
C GLU A 155 6.05 -9.55 -0.27
N PRO A 156 6.88 -9.58 -1.32
CA PRO A 156 6.47 -9.09 -2.61
C PRO A 156 5.45 -10.03 -3.25
N THR A 157 4.34 -9.49 -3.67
CA THR A 157 3.34 -10.21 -4.45
C THR A 157 3.69 -10.17 -5.93
N LEU A 158 3.87 -11.35 -6.53
CA LEU A 158 3.94 -11.51 -7.98
C LEU A 158 2.59 -12.03 -8.49
N TYR A 159 2.18 -11.51 -9.63
CA TYR A 159 0.95 -11.91 -10.29
C TYR A 159 1.22 -13.09 -11.21
N ASP A 160 0.22 -13.91 -11.42
CA ASP A 160 0.29 -15.02 -12.37
C ASP A 160 0.50 -14.49 -13.78
N GLY A 161 1.54 -14.99 -14.44
CA GLY A 161 1.99 -14.49 -15.73
C GLY A 161 3.51 -14.59 -15.86
N THR A 162 4.05 -13.90 -16.88
CA THR A 162 5.49 -13.92 -17.18
C THR A 162 6.28 -12.97 -16.26
N ILE A 163 7.61 -13.14 -16.25
CA ILE A 163 8.53 -12.19 -15.61
C ILE A 163 8.35 -10.80 -16.25
N GLU A 164 8.30 -10.73 -17.57
CA GLU A 164 8.07 -9.48 -18.31
C GLU A 164 6.77 -8.79 -17.87
N PHE A 165 5.66 -9.53 -17.81
CA PHE A 165 4.38 -9.01 -17.35
C PHE A 165 4.51 -8.41 -15.94
N ASN A 166 5.13 -9.12 -15.01
CA ASN A 166 5.31 -8.63 -13.65
C ASN A 166 6.18 -7.37 -13.57
N LEU A 167 7.21 -7.25 -14.40
CA LEU A 167 8.05 -6.04 -14.46
C LEU A 167 7.27 -4.86 -15.06
N ARG A 168 6.53 -5.07 -16.15
CA ARG A 168 5.72 -4.03 -16.81
C ARG A 168 4.67 -3.42 -15.89
N LEU A 169 4.14 -4.17 -14.89
CA LEU A 169 3.25 -3.62 -13.86
C LEU A 169 3.91 -2.53 -13.00
N GLY A 170 5.21 -2.36 -13.06
CA GLY A 170 5.91 -1.21 -12.45
C GLY A 170 5.63 0.12 -13.14
N ALA A 171 5.26 0.12 -14.40
CA ALA A 171 4.82 1.32 -15.13
C ALA A 171 3.37 1.66 -14.76
N LEU A 172 3.13 2.89 -14.26
CA LEU A 172 1.81 3.29 -13.79
C LEU A 172 0.85 3.72 -14.91
N GLU A 173 1.38 4.32 -15.99
CA GLU A 173 0.56 4.91 -17.05
C GLU A 173 0.31 3.91 -18.17
N ASN A 174 1.36 3.37 -18.80
CA ASN A 174 1.26 2.45 -19.91
C ASN A 174 2.28 1.30 -19.77
N PRO A 175 1.90 0.15 -19.24
CA PRO A 175 2.79 -1.02 -19.13
C PRO A 175 3.34 -1.49 -20.49
N ASP A 176 2.60 -1.29 -21.56
CA ASP A 176 3.00 -1.71 -22.92
C ASP A 176 4.09 -0.83 -23.53
N ASP A 177 4.26 0.41 -23.07
CA ASP A 177 5.29 1.33 -23.57
C ASP A 177 6.68 1.04 -22.98
N VAL A 178 6.79 0.14 -21.98
CA VAL A 178 8.07 -0.25 -21.41
C VAL A 178 8.90 -1.00 -22.44
N THR A 179 10.05 -0.45 -22.81
CA THR A 179 10.95 -1.05 -23.80
C THR A 179 11.73 -2.22 -23.22
N GLU A 180 12.21 -3.12 -24.09
CA GLU A 180 13.08 -4.23 -23.66
C GLU A 180 14.37 -3.73 -22.97
N THR A 181 14.89 -2.59 -23.42
CA THR A 181 16.07 -1.95 -22.80
C THR A 181 15.79 -1.57 -21.35
N GLN A 182 14.63 -0.94 -21.08
CA GLN A 182 14.23 -0.58 -19.72
C GLN A 182 14.02 -1.81 -18.83
N LEU A 183 13.44 -2.90 -19.37
CA LEU A 183 13.30 -4.16 -18.63
C LEU A 183 14.67 -4.74 -18.24
N LYS A 184 15.63 -4.76 -19.17
CA LYS A 184 17.00 -5.24 -18.93
C LYS A 184 17.75 -4.36 -17.94
N GLU A 185 17.63 -3.03 -18.03
CA GLU A 185 18.25 -2.09 -17.10
C GLU A 185 17.70 -2.24 -15.68
N ALA A 186 16.40 -2.34 -15.53
CA ALA A 186 15.77 -2.56 -14.24
C ALA A 186 16.17 -3.92 -13.63
N ALA A 187 16.18 -4.98 -14.44
CA ALA A 187 16.63 -6.31 -14.01
C ALA A 187 18.12 -6.33 -13.63
N ARG A 188 18.98 -5.59 -14.35
CA ARG A 188 20.40 -5.44 -14.03
C ARG A 188 20.59 -4.70 -12.71
N SER A 189 19.89 -3.58 -12.52
CA SER A 189 19.96 -2.78 -11.28
C SER A 189 19.48 -3.57 -10.06
N ALA A 190 18.52 -4.48 -10.26
CA ALA A 190 18.02 -5.38 -9.23
C ALA A 190 18.85 -6.68 -9.09
N ASN A 191 20.00 -6.80 -9.79
CA ASN A 191 20.89 -7.97 -9.76
C ASN A 191 20.15 -9.30 -10.05
N ILE A 192 19.23 -9.30 -11.04
CA ILE A 192 18.44 -10.49 -11.42
C ILE A 192 18.55 -10.79 -12.94
N LEU A 193 19.19 -9.94 -13.73
CA LEU A 193 19.24 -10.09 -15.17
C LEU A 193 19.88 -11.42 -15.59
N ASP A 194 21.05 -11.77 -15.02
CA ASP A 194 21.78 -13.00 -15.36
C ASP A 194 20.92 -14.25 -15.08
N PHE A 195 20.16 -14.22 -13.98
CA PHE A 195 19.21 -15.29 -13.68
C PHE A 195 18.12 -15.39 -14.75
N ILE A 196 17.52 -14.26 -15.16
CA ILE A 196 16.46 -14.23 -16.17
C ILE A 196 16.98 -14.72 -17.52
N GLU A 197 18.16 -14.25 -17.95
CA GLU A 197 18.78 -14.67 -19.23
C GLU A 197 19.23 -16.13 -19.22
N GLY A 198 19.51 -16.72 -18.04
CA GLY A 198 19.79 -18.14 -17.88
C GLY A 198 18.56 -19.06 -17.95
N LEU A 199 17.35 -18.52 -17.95
CA LEU A 199 16.12 -19.30 -18.08
C LEU A 199 15.83 -19.64 -19.55
N PRO A 200 15.25 -20.82 -19.86
CA PRO A 200 14.97 -21.22 -21.25
C PRO A 200 14.12 -20.22 -22.05
N GLU A 201 13.17 -19.57 -21.38
CA GLU A 201 12.24 -18.60 -22.00
C GLU A 201 12.60 -17.14 -21.61
N GLY A 202 13.65 -16.91 -20.85
CA GLY A 202 14.09 -15.59 -20.42
C GLY A 202 12.98 -14.79 -19.74
N PHE A 203 12.71 -13.57 -20.18
CA PHE A 203 11.63 -12.71 -19.68
C PHE A 203 10.23 -13.27 -19.87
N ARG A 204 10.03 -14.23 -20.80
CA ARG A 204 8.72 -14.89 -21.04
C ARG A 204 8.45 -16.05 -20.10
N THR A 205 9.40 -16.41 -19.24
CA THR A 205 9.24 -17.47 -18.24
C THR A 205 8.07 -17.15 -17.32
N GLN A 206 7.17 -18.13 -17.13
CA GLN A 206 6.03 -18.04 -16.21
C GLN A 206 6.51 -18.11 -14.77
N VAL A 207 5.99 -17.23 -13.91
CA VAL A 207 6.35 -17.21 -12.49
C VAL A 207 5.43 -18.07 -11.61
N GLY A 208 4.29 -18.49 -12.17
CA GLY A 208 3.22 -19.21 -11.47
C GLY A 208 2.45 -18.33 -10.47
N SER A 209 1.39 -18.91 -9.92
CA SER A 209 0.55 -18.18 -8.96
C SER A 209 1.38 -17.73 -7.76
N LYS A 210 1.35 -16.43 -7.46
CA LYS A 210 2.16 -15.79 -6.39
C LYS A 210 3.66 -16.07 -6.51
N GLY A 211 4.15 -16.34 -7.72
CA GLY A 211 5.58 -16.59 -7.95
C GLY A 211 6.09 -17.91 -7.34
N THR A 212 5.26 -18.95 -7.25
CA THR A 212 5.65 -20.22 -6.61
C THR A 212 6.84 -20.93 -7.25
N GLN A 213 7.19 -20.58 -8.49
CA GLN A 213 8.34 -21.14 -9.21
C GLN A 213 9.66 -20.44 -8.90
N LEU A 214 9.65 -19.38 -8.09
CA LEU A 214 10.81 -18.57 -7.75
C LEU A 214 11.14 -18.69 -6.26
N SER A 215 12.45 -18.64 -5.94
CA SER A 215 12.92 -18.54 -4.55
C SER A 215 12.52 -17.18 -3.95
N GLY A 216 12.54 -17.06 -2.61
CA GLY A 216 12.24 -15.81 -1.91
C GLY A 216 13.14 -14.65 -2.37
N GLY A 217 14.45 -14.88 -2.50
CA GLY A 217 15.40 -13.88 -2.97
C GLY A 217 15.21 -13.50 -4.45
N GLN A 218 14.76 -14.43 -5.31
CA GLN A 218 14.41 -14.13 -6.69
C GLN A 218 13.15 -13.28 -6.78
N LYS A 219 12.11 -13.61 -6.01
CA LYS A 219 10.88 -12.80 -5.91
C LYS A 219 11.19 -11.38 -5.47
N GLN A 220 12.02 -11.23 -4.44
CA GLN A 220 12.40 -9.93 -3.90
C GLN A 220 13.13 -9.08 -4.94
N ARG A 221 14.13 -9.65 -5.62
CA ARG A 221 14.85 -8.94 -6.68
C ARG A 221 13.97 -8.59 -7.87
N LEU A 222 13.01 -9.43 -8.20
CA LEU A 222 12.02 -9.13 -9.25
C LEU A 222 11.10 -7.96 -8.82
N ALA A 223 10.71 -7.91 -7.55
CA ALA A 223 9.95 -6.78 -7.00
C ALA A 223 10.76 -5.47 -6.98
N ILE A 224 12.05 -5.54 -6.67
CA ILE A 224 12.97 -4.40 -6.77
C ILE A 224 13.03 -3.93 -8.23
N ALA A 225 13.24 -4.84 -9.19
CA ALA A 225 13.26 -4.49 -10.61
C ALA A 225 11.95 -3.82 -11.04
N ARG A 226 10.78 -4.37 -10.63
CA ARG A 226 9.46 -3.78 -10.88
C ARG A 226 9.35 -2.37 -10.31
N ALA A 227 9.85 -2.13 -9.11
CA ALA A 227 9.85 -0.81 -8.49
C ALA A 227 10.71 0.21 -9.27
N LEU A 228 11.80 -0.25 -9.88
CA LEU A 228 12.75 0.59 -10.63
C LEU A 228 12.30 0.94 -12.06
N ILE A 229 11.34 0.21 -12.65
CA ILE A 229 10.85 0.46 -14.02
C ILE A 229 10.43 1.91 -14.23
N ARG A 230 9.74 2.51 -13.27
CA ARG A 230 9.25 3.89 -13.34
C ARG A 230 10.29 4.94 -12.94
N ASN A 231 11.54 4.53 -12.63
CA ASN A 231 12.62 5.41 -12.20
C ASN A 231 12.20 6.37 -11.07
N PRO A 232 11.75 5.87 -9.92
CA PRO A 232 11.23 6.70 -8.83
C PRO A 232 12.32 7.58 -8.24
N LYS A 233 11.95 8.75 -7.69
CA LYS A 233 12.86 9.62 -6.93
C LYS A 233 12.93 9.24 -5.45
N ILE A 234 11.88 8.59 -4.95
CA ILE A 234 11.78 8.13 -3.57
C ILE A 234 11.58 6.62 -3.58
N LEU A 235 12.41 5.92 -2.82
CA LEU A 235 12.34 4.48 -2.63
C LEU A 235 11.98 4.18 -1.17
N LEU A 236 10.87 3.50 -0.97
CA LEU A 236 10.41 3.04 0.33
C LEU A 236 10.72 1.55 0.46
N LEU A 237 11.39 1.17 1.54
CA LEU A 237 11.80 -0.21 1.81
C LEU A 237 11.17 -0.67 3.13
N ASP A 238 10.20 -1.58 3.05
CA ASP A 238 9.57 -2.13 4.25
C ASP A 238 10.11 -3.54 4.52
N GLU A 239 11.10 -3.64 5.42
CA GLU A 239 11.73 -4.92 5.86
C GLU A 239 12.13 -5.87 4.73
N ALA A 240 12.59 -5.35 3.61
CA ALA A 240 12.75 -6.05 2.33
C ALA A 240 13.69 -7.28 2.35
N THR A 241 14.38 -7.59 3.46
CA THR A 241 15.26 -8.75 3.60
C THR A 241 14.94 -9.66 4.77
N SER A 242 13.92 -9.34 5.59
CA SER A 242 13.67 -10.02 6.86
C SER A 242 13.28 -11.51 6.73
N ALA A 243 12.63 -11.89 5.63
CA ALA A 243 12.14 -13.24 5.38
C ALA A 243 13.11 -14.13 4.55
N LEU A 244 14.37 -13.68 4.36
CA LEU A 244 15.33 -14.36 3.49
C LEU A 244 16.41 -15.12 4.29
N ASP A 245 16.92 -16.20 3.70
CA ASP A 245 18.11 -16.90 4.15
C ASP A 245 19.36 -16.02 3.95
N SER A 246 20.44 -16.31 4.70
CA SER A 246 21.63 -15.46 4.76
C SER A 246 22.34 -15.24 3.43
N ASP A 247 22.33 -16.22 2.51
CA ASP A 247 22.98 -16.09 1.21
C ASP A 247 22.13 -15.27 0.24
N SER A 248 20.82 -15.53 0.18
CA SER A 248 19.86 -14.71 -0.59
C SER A 248 19.83 -13.28 -0.11
N GLU A 249 19.92 -13.06 1.20
CA GLU A 249 19.97 -11.74 1.81
C GLU A 249 21.09 -10.87 1.28
N LYS A 250 22.34 -11.39 1.26
CA LYS A 250 23.50 -10.62 0.77
C LYS A 250 23.32 -10.16 -0.68
N ILE A 251 22.71 -11.03 -1.50
CA ILE A 251 22.46 -10.72 -2.91
C ILE A 251 21.37 -9.66 -3.05
N VAL A 252 20.28 -9.80 -2.27
CA VAL A 252 19.17 -8.82 -2.26
C VAL A 252 19.64 -7.48 -1.68
N GLN A 253 20.47 -7.49 -0.61
CA GLN A 253 21.00 -6.24 -0.05
C GLN A 253 21.83 -5.47 -1.08
N LYS A 254 22.69 -6.12 -1.84
CA LYS A 254 23.42 -5.47 -2.94
C LYS A 254 22.50 -4.86 -3.99
N ALA A 255 21.37 -5.52 -4.29
CA ALA A 255 20.37 -4.99 -5.21
C ALA A 255 19.65 -3.76 -4.62
N LEU A 256 19.33 -3.77 -3.31
CA LEU A 256 18.75 -2.63 -2.62
C LEU A 256 19.71 -1.44 -2.56
N ASP A 257 20.98 -1.66 -2.27
CA ASP A 257 22.00 -0.61 -2.23
C ASP A 257 22.19 0.04 -3.61
N ALA A 258 22.23 -0.77 -4.66
CA ALA A 258 22.26 -0.27 -6.04
C ALA A 258 20.98 0.51 -6.41
N ALA A 259 19.81 0.01 -5.98
CA ALA A 259 18.54 0.67 -6.21
C ALA A 259 18.42 2.01 -5.47
N ALA A 260 19.02 2.14 -4.29
CA ALA A 260 19.00 3.37 -3.48
C ALA A 260 19.88 4.48 -4.06
N THR A 261 20.89 4.15 -4.85
CA THR A 261 21.86 5.11 -5.39
C THR A 261 21.16 6.20 -6.20
N GLY A 262 21.37 7.48 -5.82
CA GLY A 262 20.80 8.65 -6.49
C GLY A 262 19.29 8.86 -6.22
N ARG A 263 18.74 8.21 -5.19
CA ARG A 263 17.34 8.32 -4.77
C ARG A 263 17.23 8.60 -3.28
N THR A 264 16.22 9.36 -2.90
CA THR A 264 15.85 9.47 -1.49
C THR A 264 15.28 8.12 -1.04
N THR A 265 15.91 7.49 -0.05
CA THR A 265 15.50 6.16 0.41
C THR A 265 15.08 6.21 1.87
N ILE A 266 13.89 5.67 2.16
CA ILE A 266 13.37 5.53 3.51
C ILE A 266 13.21 4.03 3.77
N ALA A 267 14.04 3.47 4.64
CA ALA A 267 14.06 2.04 4.91
C ALA A 267 13.60 1.73 6.34
N ILE A 268 12.63 0.84 6.48
CA ILE A 268 12.39 0.17 7.76
C ILE A 268 13.40 -0.95 7.86
N ALA A 269 14.34 -0.81 8.76
CA ALA A 269 15.46 -1.73 8.89
C ALA A 269 15.38 -2.48 10.22
N HIS A 270 15.46 -3.80 10.12
CA HIS A 270 15.61 -4.72 11.26
C HIS A 270 17.02 -5.27 11.38
N ARG A 271 17.94 -4.93 10.45
CA ARG A 271 19.30 -5.47 10.44
C ARG A 271 20.36 -4.37 10.53
N LEU A 272 21.30 -4.57 11.43
CA LEU A 272 22.35 -3.59 11.73
C LEU A 272 23.17 -3.21 10.48
N ALA A 273 23.43 -4.15 9.58
CA ALA A 273 24.19 -3.89 8.35
C ALA A 273 23.50 -2.84 7.45
N THR A 274 22.18 -2.87 7.38
CA THR A 274 21.39 -1.89 6.60
C THR A 274 21.37 -0.52 7.29
N ILE A 275 21.33 -0.50 8.63
CA ILE A 275 21.22 0.72 9.44
C ILE A 275 22.54 1.47 9.51
N ALA A 276 23.67 0.75 9.58
CA ALA A 276 25.01 1.35 9.83
C ALA A 276 25.46 2.30 8.72
N HIS A 277 24.95 2.14 7.50
CA HIS A 277 25.30 2.96 6.34
C HIS A 277 24.29 4.10 6.08
N ALA A 278 23.24 4.23 6.91
CA ALA A 278 22.25 5.28 6.75
C ALA A 278 22.84 6.67 7.09
N ASP A 279 22.52 7.67 6.27
CA ASP A 279 22.88 9.07 6.51
C ASP A 279 22.18 9.60 7.76
N CYS A 280 20.93 9.18 7.96
CA CYS A 280 20.14 9.51 9.14
C CYS A 280 19.32 8.30 9.62
N ILE A 281 19.24 8.15 10.92
CA ILE A 281 18.47 7.10 11.60
C ILE A 281 17.46 7.79 12.51
N PHE A 282 16.18 7.41 12.39
CA PHE A 282 15.10 7.85 13.26
C PHE A 282 14.67 6.67 14.15
N ALA A 283 14.92 6.79 15.45
CA ALA A 283 14.53 5.78 16.43
C ALA A 283 13.12 6.08 16.98
N PHE A 284 12.18 5.21 16.61
CA PHE A 284 10.78 5.28 17.01
C PHE A 284 10.54 4.57 18.33
N HIS A 285 9.80 5.22 19.21
CA HIS A 285 9.32 4.65 20.46
C HIS A 285 7.88 5.12 20.75
N GLN A 286 6.94 4.20 20.86
CA GLN A 286 5.54 4.50 21.20
C GLN A 286 4.89 5.63 20.37
N GLY A 287 5.17 5.67 19.07
CA GLY A 287 4.58 6.64 18.15
C GLY A 287 5.27 8.00 18.10
N VAL A 288 6.42 8.16 18.75
CA VAL A 288 7.26 9.38 18.66
C VAL A 288 8.67 9.03 18.19
N ILE A 289 9.36 10.00 17.62
CA ILE A 289 10.80 9.90 17.33
C ILE A 289 11.55 10.33 18.58
N SER A 290 12.19 9.37 19.24
CA SER A 290 12.92 9.62 20.48
C SER A 290 14.35 10.05 20.23
N GLU A 291 14.97 9.57 19.15
CA GLU A 291 16.35 9.85 18.79
C GLU A 291 16.45 10.00 17.27
N ALA A 292 17.30 10.93 16.81
CA ALA A 292 17.62 11.11 15.41
C ALA A 292 19.12 11.45 15.25
N GLY A 293 19.78 10.85 14.27
CA GLY A 293 21.20 11.06 14.01
C GLY A 293 21.81 9.95 13.17
N ASN A 294 23.13 9.95 13.04
CA ASN A 294 23.86 8.86 12.38
C ASN A 294 24.20 7.72 13.36
N HIS A 295 24.63 6.61 12.83
CA HIS A 295 24.98 5.40 13.61
C HIS A 295 25.93 5.69 14.77
N GLN A 296 27.01 6.45 14.53
CA GLN A 296 28.04 6.72 15.55
C GLN A 296 27.50 7.63 16.67
N THR A 297 26.79 8.68 16.30
CA THR A 297 26.20 9.63 17.26
C THR A 297 25.20 8.93 18.18
N LEU A 298 24.32 8.11 17.61
CA LEU A 298 23.27 7.44 18.38
C LEU A 298 23.85 6.33 19.28
N LEU A 299 24.92 5.65 18.89
CA LEU A 299 25.61 4.70 19.76
C LEU A 299 26.23 5.41 20.99
N GLN A 300 26.83 6.60 20.80
CA GLN A 300 27.43 7.37 21.90
C GLN A 300 26.39 7.87 22.90
N GLN A 301 25.15 8.11 22.46
CA GLN A 301 24.06 8.54 23.33
C GLN A 301 23.58 7.46 24.32
N ASN A 302 23.93 6.18 24.07
CA ASN A 302 23.52 5.03 24.90
C ASN A 302 22.00 4.96 25.16
N GLY A 303 21.22 5.39 24.18
CA GLY A 303 19.76 5.46 24.25
C GLY A 303 19.06 4.22 23.72
N ILE A 304 17.87 4.42 23.18
CA ILE A 304 17.01 3.35 22.62
C ILE A 304 17.70 2.66 21.44
N TYR A 305 18.34 3.45 20.58
CA TYR A 305 19.07 2.91 19.42
C TYR A 305 20.21 2.00 19.84
N ALA A 306 21.06 2.42 20.79
CA ALA A 306 22.16 1.62 21.27
C ALA A 306 21.70 0.29 21.89
N ASN A 307 20.58 0.31 22.64
CA ASN A 307 19.97 -0.90 23.18
C ASN A 307 19.48 -1.84 22.07
N LEU A 308 18.83 -1.32 21.02
CA LEU A 308 18.38 -2.13 19.86
C LEU A 308 19.58 -2.80 19.16
N VAL A 309 20.68 -2.07 18.96
CA VAL A 309 21.92 -2.61 18.36
C VAL A 309 22.51 -3.74 19.22
N THR A 310 22.54 -3.55 20.55
CA THR A 310 23.06 -4.56 21.49
C THR A 310 22.22 -5.84 21.45
N LEU A 311 20.89 -5.73 21.45
CA LEU A 311 19.97 -6.87 21.36
C LEU A 311 20.17 -7.65 20.05
N GLN A 312 20.28 -6.96 18.92
CA GLN A 312 20.52 -7.61 17.63
C GLN A 312 21.89 -8.26 17.50
N ALA A 313 22.89 -7.74 18.20
CA ALA A 313 24.22 -8.38 18.25
C ALA A 313 24.18 -9.69 19.04
N LEU A 314 23.35 -9.78 20.08
CA LEU A 314 23.17 -10.98 20.90
C LEU A 314 22.37 -12.09 20.18
N GLU A 315 21.43 -11.75 19.30
CA GLU A 315 20.67 -12.72 18.50
C GLU A 315 21.50 -13.43 17.42
N LYS A 316 22.69 -12.93 17.11
CA LYS A 316 23.59 -13.52 16.10
C LYS A 316 24.60 -14.55 16.68
N HIS A 317 24.57 -14.76 17.99
CA HIS A 317 25.39 -15.75 18.71
C HIS A 317 24.51 -16.86 19.30
#